data_8f48e3a2f88743804e38bc18f713a77e
#
_entry.id   8f48e3a2f88743804e38bc18f713a77e
#
_cell.length_a   1.000
_cell.length_b   1.000
_cell.length_c   1.000
_cell.angle_alpha   90.00
_cell.angle_beta   90.00
_cell.angle_gamma   90.00
#
_symmetry.space_group_name_H-M   'P 1'
#
loop_
_entity.id
_entity.type
_entity.pdbx_description
1 polymer ?
#
loop_
_entity_poly.entity_id
_entity_poly.type
_entity_poly.pdbx_seq_one_letter_code
_entity_poly.pdbx_strand_id
1 'polypeptide(L)' 'MDYIILRDGEKKGLIKKVKKHIGLGWIPLGGVSVCTGYGHPHFHQAMTKRDEQ' A
#
# COMPACT_ATOMS: atom_id res chain seq x y z
N MET A 1 -6.36 3.51 -15.68
CA MET A 1 -6.09 2.75 -14.44
C MET A 1 -4.87 3.33 -13.75
N ASP A 2 -4.99 3.61 -12.48
CA ASP A 2 -3.87 4.16 -11.71
C ASP A 2 -3.23 3.09 -10.85
N TYR A 3 -1.98 3.29 -10.54
CA TYR A 3 -1.21 2.32 -9.80
C TYR A 3 -0.24 3.05 -8.87
N ILE A 4 -0.24 2.67 -7.59
CA ILE A 4 0.70 3.24 -6.63
C ILE A 4 1.23 2.15 -5.72
N ILE A 5 2.35 2.43 -5.09
CA ILE A 5 2.92 1.56 -4.08
C ILE A 5 3.03 2.36 -2.80
N LEU A 6 2.34 1.90 -1.77
CA LEU A 6 2.42 2.51 -0.45
C LEU A 6 3.54 1.86 0.33
N ARG A 7 4.23 2.66 1.12
CA ARG A 7 5.35 2.18 1.91
C ARG A 7 5.29 2.78 3.31
N ASP A 8 5.67 1.98 4.29
CA ASP A 8 5.76 2.45 5.65
C ASP A 8 6.73 1.56 6.42
N GLY A 9 7.39 2.13 7.41
CA GLY A 9 8.30 1.37 8.26
C GLY A 9 7.61 0.57 9.35
N GLU A 10 6.30 0.75 9.51
CA GLU A 10 5.52 0.05 10.52
C GLU A 10 4.27 -0.52 9.91
N LYS A 11 3.89 -1.72 10.38
CA LYS A 11 2.67 -2.35 9.90
C LYS A 11 1.44 -1.48 10.13
N LYS A 12 1.35 -0.92 11.33
CA LYS A 12 0.18 -0.09 11.67
C LYS A 12 0.06 1.11 10.76
N GLY A 13 1.20 1.73 10.44
CA GLY A 13 1.21 2.86 9.54
C GLY A 13 0.76 2.47 8.14
N LEU A 14 1.24 1.33 7.65
CA LEU A 14 0.83 0.87 6.33
C LEU A 14 -0.66 0.55 6.30
N ILE A 15 -1.17 -0.09 7.35
CA ILE A 15 -2.58 -0.42 7.41
C ILE A 15 -3.44 0.84 7.34
N LYS A 16 -3.04 1.89 8.05
CA LYS A 16 -3.76 3.15 7.99
C LYS A 16 -3.77 3.74 6.58
N LYS A 17 -2.62 3.70 5.92
CA LYS A 17 -2.51 4.21 4.56
C LYS A 17 -3.40 3.42 3.60
N VAL A 18 -3.36 2.10 3.73
CA VAL A 18 -4.17 1.24 2.87
C VAL A 18 -5.66 1.52 3.08
N LYS A 19 -6.09 1.61 4.35
CA LYS A 19 -7.49 1.88 4.65
C LYS A 19 -7.94 3.22 4.06
N LYS A 20 -7.08 4.24 4.18
CA LYS A 20 -7.39 5.55 3.63
C LYS A 20 -7.59 5.46 2.11
N HIS A 21 -6.69 4.76 1.45
CA HIS A 21 -6.77 4.65 0.00
C HIS A 21 -7.96 3.82 -0.46
N ILE A 22 -8.31 2.79 0.31
CA ILE A 22 -9.51 2.02 0.01
C ILE A 22 -10.73 2.93 0.03
N GLY A 23 -10.79 3.83 1.02
CA GLY A 23 -11.88 4.81 1.09
C GLY A 23 -11.90 5.77 -0.08
N LEU A 24 -10.78 5.93 -0.77
CA LEU A 24 -10.70 6.80 -1.95
C LEU A 24 -10.93 6.04 -3.26
N GLY A 25 -11.22 4.76 -3.18
CA GLY A 25 -11.50 3.97 -4.37
C GLY A 25 -10.35 3.09 -4.83
N TRP A 26 -9.26 3.02 -4.08
CA TRP A 26 -8.14 2.18 -4.42
C TRP A 26 -8.37 0.75 -3.97
N ILE A 27 -7.81 -0.20 -4.72
CA ILE A 27 -7.95 -1.63 -4.44
C ILE A 27 -6.56 -2.21 -4.22
N PRO A 28 -6.33 -2.91 -3.09
CA PRO A 28 -5.02 -3.53 -2.88
C PRO A 28 -4.80 -4.69 -3.84
N LEU A 29 -3.57 -4.81 -4.32
CA LEU A 29 -3.17 -5.90 -5.20
C LEU A 29 -2.22 -6.83 -4.45
N GLY A 30 -2.64 -8.07 -4.29
CA GLY A 30 -1.81 -9.07 -3.63
C GLY A 30 -1.61 -8.76 -2.16
N GLY A 31 -0.64 -9.40 -1.58
CA GLY A 31 -0.31 -9.21 -0.18
C GLY A 31 0.75 -8.15 0.03
N VAL A 32 1.06 -7.92 1.29
CA VAL A 32 2.08 -6.96 1.68
C VAL A 32 3.46 -7.56 1.45
N SER A 33 4.35 -6.78 0.85
CA SER A 33 5.75 -7.17 0.70
C SER A 33 6.58 -6.52 1.79
N VAL A 34 7.61 -7.23 2.23
CA VAL A 34 8.52 -6.72 3.25
C VAL A 34 9.92 -6.66 2.66
N CYS A 35 10.56 -5.52 2.82
CA CYS A 35 11.94 -5.35 2.40
C CYS A 35 12.73 -4.80 3.56
N THR A 36 13.88 -5.40 3.84
CA THR A 36 14.72 -4.94 4.94
C THR A 36 15.91 -4.18 4.37
N GLY A 37 16.07 -2.93 4.83
CA GLY A 37 17.20 -2.12 4.42
C GLY A 37 17.72 -1.33 5.60
N TYR A 38 19.04 -1.28 5.76
CA TYR A 38 19.67 -0.52 6.83
C TYR A 38 19.12 -0.89 8.21
N GLY A 39 18.83 -2.18 8.41
CA GLY A 39 18.37 -2.67 9.70
C GLY A 39 16.91 -2.39 10.02
N HIS A 40 16.17 -1.81 9.10
CA HIS A 40 14.75 -1.52 9.33
C HIS A 40 13.89 -2.21 8.29
N PRO A 41 12.81 -2.88 8.71
CA PRO A 41 11.89 -3.44 7.73
C PRO A 41 11.02 -2.33 7.14
N HIS A 42 10.72 -2.47 5.87
CA HIS A 42 9.79 -1.58 5.18
C HIS A 42 8.69 -2.43 4.59
N PHE A 43 7.47 -2.02 4.81
CA PHE A 43 6.31 -2.74 4.32
C PHE A 43 5.74 -2.01 3.11
N HIS A 44 5.44 -2.77 2.07
CA HIS A 44 4.94 -2.20 0.82
C HIS A 44 3.62 -2.85 0.44
N GLN A 45 2.73 -2.07 -0.12
CA GLN A 45 1.47 -2.57 -0.64
C GLN A 45 1.16 -1.87 -1.94
N ALA A 46 1.01 -2.66 -3.01
CA ALA A 46 0.60 -2.12 -4.29
C ALA A 46 -0.90 -1.91 -4.30
N MET A 47 -1.31 -0.79 -4.88
CA MET A 47 -2.72 -0.45 -4.99
C MET A 47 -3.02 -0.04 -6.40
N THR A 48 -4.21 -0.35 -6.86
CA THR A 48 -4.67 0.05 -8.17
C THR A 48 -6.01 0.74 -8.05
N LYS A 49 -6.31 1.60 -9.00
CA LYS A 49 -7.59 2.30 -9.02
C LYS A 49 -8.16 2.21 -10.42
N ARG A 50 -9.38 1.73 -10.50
CA ARG A 50 -10.03 1.59 -11.80
C ARG A 50 -10.55 2.93 -12.25
N ASP A 51 -10.48 3.14 -13.56
CA ASP A 51 -11.11 4.31 -14.14
C ASP A 51 -12.61 4.05 -14.19
N GLU A 52 -13.35 4.94 -13.59
CA GLU A 52 -14.80 4.82 -13.59
C GLU A 52 -15.39 5.51 -14.81
N GLN A 53 -16.43 4.91 -15.30
CA GLN A 53 -17.10 5.44 -16.49
C GLN A 53 -18.45 6.02 -16.16
#